data_2b0d2e85d17f3124d72e57f9d5b75b88
#
_entry.id   2b0d2e85d17f3124d72e57f9d5b75b88
#
_cell.length_a   1.000
_cell.length_b   1.000
_cell.length_c   1.000
_cell.angle_alpha   90.00
_cell.angle_beta   90.00
_cell.angle_gamma   90.00
#
_symmetry.space_group_name_H-M   'P 1'
#
loop_
_entity.id
_entity.type
_entity.pdbx_description
1 polymer ?
#
loop_
_entity_poly.entity_id
_entity_poly.type
_entity_poly.pdbx_seq_one_letter_code
_entity_poly.pdbx_strand_id
1 'polypeptide(L)' 'QKNRILIDDRPSNIDQWRASGGIGILHTSASDTIRQLKELGL' A
#
# COMPACT_ATOMS: atom_id res chain seq x y z
N GLN A 1 -12.74 3.34 4.21
CA GLN A 1 -12.28 3.06 5.57
C GLN A 1 -10.78 3.32 5.68
N LYS A 2 -10.36 3.78 6.84
CA LYS A 2 -8.98 4.24 7.06
C LYS A 2 -7.94 3.14 6.94
N ASN A 3 -8.31 1.89 7.23
CA ASN A 3 -7.37 0.77 7.28
C ASN A 3 -7.48 -0.17 6.09
N ARG A 4 -8.07 0.29 5.00
CA ARG A 4 -8.11 -0.49 3.77
C ARG A 4 -6.76 -0.36 3.09
N ILE A 5 -6.21 -1.50 2.68
CA ILE A 5 -4.87 -1.58 2.10
C ILE A 5 -4.98 -1.97 0.63
N LEU A 6 -4.31 -1.21 -0.23
CA LEU A 6 -4.15 -1.55 -1.63
C LEU A 6 -2.68 -1.80 -1.92
N ILE A 7 -2.37 -2.92 -2.53
CA ILE A 7 -1.03 -3.25 -3.02
C ILE A 7 -1.09 -3.27 -4.53
N ASP A 8 -0.36 -2.38 -5.17
CA ASP A 8 -0.39 -2.24 -6.63
C ASP A 8 0.99 -1.79 -7.10
N ASP A 9 1.34 -2.13 -8.33
CA ASP A 9 2.60 -1.72 -8.94
C ASP A 9 2.49 -0.40 -9.73
N ARG A 10 1.31 0.19 -9.78
CA ARG A 10 1.06 1.44 -10.50
C ARG A 10 1.01 2.63 -9.54
N PRO A 11 1.97 3.56 -9.63
CA PRO A 11 2.00 4.71 -8.71
C PRO A 11 0.71 5.53 -8.72
N SER A 12 0.10 5.72 -9.89
CA SER A 12 -1.13 6.52 -9.99
C SER A 12 -2.28 5.90 -9.20
N ASN A 13 -2.41 4.58 -9.21
CA ASN A 13 -3.43 3.88 -8.44
C ASN A 13 -3.19 4.03 -6.94
N ILE A 14 -1.93 3.93 -6.52
CA ILE A 14 -1.56 4.09 -5.12
C ILE A 14 -1.84 5.52 -4.65
N ASP A 15 -1.51 6.51 -5.47
CA ASP A 15 -1.76 7.92 -5.11
C ASP A 15 -3.25 8.18 -4.95
N GLN A 16 -4.08 7.68 -5.87
CA GLN A 16 -5.52 7.83 -5.77
C GLN A 16 -6.07 7.16 -4.52
N TRP A 17 -5.57 5.98 -4.20
CA TRP A 17 -6.00 5.24 -3.02
C TRP A 17 -5.67 6.00 -1.73
N ARG A 18 -4.45 6.53 -1.65
CA ARG A 18 -4.03 7.34 -0.51
C ARG A 18 -4.85 8.61 -0.39
N ALA A 19 -5.16 9.25 -1.52
CA ALA A 19 -5.97 10.46 -1.53
C ALA A 19 -7.39 10.22 -1.00
N SER A 20 -7.91 9.00 -1.14
CA SER A 20 -9.23 8.66 -0.61
C SER A 20 -9.19 8.17 0.85
N GLY A 21 -8.03 8.21 1.49
CA GLY A 21 -7.89 7.88 2.90
C GLY A 21 -7.43 6.45 3.18
N GLY A 22 -7.13 5.67 2.15
CA GLY A 22 -6.64 4.31 2.33
C GLY A 22 -5.13 4.24 2.51
N ILE A 23 -4.64 3.05 2.82
CA ILE A 23 -3.21 2.76 2.91
C ILE A 23 -2.77 2.17 1.59
N GLY A 24 -1.82 2.81 0.93
CA GLY A 24 -1.31 2.35 -0.36
C GLY A 24 0.12 1.84 -0.24
N ILE A 25 0.36 0.64 -0.76
CA ILE A 25 1.70 0.07 -0.84
C ILE A 25 2.05 -0.10 -2.31
N LEU A 26 3.06 0.64 -2.76
CA LEU A 26 3.58 0.48 -4.11
C LEU A 26 4.43 -0.78 -4.14
N HIS A 27 3.97 -1.78 -4.89
CA HIS A 27 4.65 -3.06 -4.96
C HIS A 27 5.84 -2.98 -5.92
N THR A 28 7.05 -3.14 -5.39
CA THR A 28 8.28 -3.20 -6.19
C THR A 28 8.90 -4.60 -6.16
N SER A 29 8.81 -5.27 -5.01
CA SER A 29 9.26 -6.65 -4.84
C SER A 29 8.47 -7.28 -3.70
N ALA A 30 8.41 -8.61 -3.68
CA ALA A 30 7.71 -9.33 -2.62
C ALA A 30 8.31 -9.03 -1.25
N SER A 31 9.63 -9.03 -1.13
CA SER A 31 10.29 -8.77 0.14
C SER A 31 10.00 -7.36 0.66
N ASP A 32 9.99 -6.37 -0.22
CA ASP A 32 9.69 -5.01 0.17
C ASP A 32 8.24 -4.85 0.61
N THR A 33 7.30 -5.45 -0.12
CA THR A 33 5.89 -5.42 0.26
C THR A 33 5.67 -6.06 1.62
N ILE A 34 6.28 -7.21 1.87
CA ILE A 34 6.17 -7.90 3.16
C ILE A 34 6.73 -7.02 4.28
N ARG A 35 7.88 -6.36 4.04
CA ARG A 35 8.46 -5.43 5.02
C ARG A 35 7.48 -4.32 5.37
N GLN A 36 6.85 -3.71 4.38
CA GLN A 36 5.90 -2.63 4.60
C GLN A 36 4.66 -3.10 5.36
N LEU A 37 4.17 -4.31 5.05
CA LEU A 37 3.04 -4.89 5.79
C LEU A 37 3.38 -5.10 7.26
N LYS A 38 4.60 -5.56 7.53
CA LYS A 38 5.06 -5.74 8.91
C LYS A 38 5.17 -4.42 9.65
N GLU A 39 5.61 -3.36 8.98
CA GLU A 39 5.67 -2.02 9.57
C GLU A 39 4.28 -1.52 9.95
N LEU A 40 3.25 -1.98 9.27
CA LEU A 40 1.86 -1.65 9.60
C LEU A 40 1.29 -2.51 10.73
N GLY A 41 2.06 -3.48 11.22
CA GLY A 41 1.62 -4.36 12.29
C GLY A 41 0.87 -5.61 11.82
N LEU A 42 1.04 -5.95 10.56
CA LEU A 42 0.35 -7.12 9.99
C LEU A 42 1.23 -8.36 9.91
#